data_2926504143b9a3dc8b19af3a87097833
#
_entry.id   2926504143b9a3dc8b19af3a87097833
#
_cell.length_a   1.000
_cell.length_b   1.000
_cell.length_c   1.000
_cell.angle_alpha   90.00
_cell.angle_beta   90.00
_cell.angle_gamma   90.00
#
_symmetry.space_group_name_H-M   'P 1'
#
loop_
_entity.id
_entity.type
_entity.pdbx_description
1 polymer ?
#
loop_
_entity_poly.entity_id
_entity_poly.type
_entity_poly.pdbx_seq_one_letter_code
_entity_poly.pdbx_strand_id
1 'polypeptide(L)'
;MNQPDFVVIDVETANRGRHSICQIGIVGYRDGVECLAEETLVDPQDEFEPFNIAFHGISPQRVRGAPCFGDLHDWVASRLDARITVAHSGFDRSALRAACDRHGRPEIGCRWMDSISVARRAWPGLPSYKLGVLAKMFDIQFRHHDALEDARTAGLIVVRAMQEHGGTIDEWLNHRPPPSRPAAARAFDRAPSPRRLAVCEGPLSGHVVSMTGDLSISRDAMADLIQAAGGAVSVTVTRKTTLLVVGVHEGWGLPRNHRSGKQVKAEAAAATGQPIRVIDERALRALMLSVAA
;
A
#
# COMPACT_ATOMS: atom_id res chain seq x y z
N MET A 1 33.00 -0.54 -3.61
CA MET A 1 31.93 -0.85 -2.63
C MET A 1 31.03 -1.89 -3.24
N ASN A 2 30.77 -2.94 -2.52
CA ASN A 2 29.95 -4.03 -3.05
C ASN A 2 28.47 -3.60 -3.12
N GLN A 3 27.86 -3.67 -4.30
CA GLN A 3 26.47 -3.25 -4.53
C GLN A 3 25.47 -4.27 -3.96
N PRO A 4 24.28 -3.86 -3.48
CA PRO A 4 23.22 -4.79 -3.09
C PRO A 4 22.67 -5.56 -4.28
N ASP A 5 22.22 -6.80 -4.08
CA ASP A 5 21.53 -7.63 -5.08
C ASP A 5 20.18 -7.03 -5.43
N PHE A 6 19.51 -6.46 -4.43
CA PHE A 6 18.28 -5.69 -4.57
C PHE A 6 18.16 -4.64 -3.47
N VAL A 7 17.35 -3.64 -3.72
CA VAL A 7 16.97 -2.63 -2.74
C VAL A 7 15.49 -2.69 -2.46
N VAL A 8 15.10 -2.22 -1.30
CA VAL A 8 13.69 -2.11 -0.88
C VAL A 8 13.41 -0.66 -0.57
N ILE A 9 12.27 -0.16 -0.96
CA ILE A 9 11.83 1.19 -0.63
C ILE A 9 10.43 1.16 -0.05
N ASP A 10 10.21 2.01 0.94
CA ASP A 10 8.90 2.37 1.46
C ASP A 10 8.84 3.89 1.65
N VAL A 11 7.66 4.48 1.51
CA VAL A 11 7.46 5.93 1.67
C VAL A 11 6.20 6.23 2.46
N GLU A 12 6.30 7.27 3.31
CA GLU A 12 5.15 7.87 3.97
C GLU A 12 4.73 9.15 3.27
N THR A 13 3.43 9.46 3.26
CA THR A 13 2.88 10.64 2.60
C THR A 13 2.14 11.55 3.58
N ALA A 14 2.30 12.86 3.41
CA ALA A 14 1.68 13.88 4.27
C ALA A 14 0.15 13.93 4.15
N ASN A 15 -0.37 13.57 2.99
CA ASN A 15 -1.80 13.60 2.68
C ASN A 15 -2.15 12.57 1.60
N ARG A 16 -3.37 12.60 1.07
CA ARG A 16 -3.88 11.71 0.00
C ARG A 16 -3.19 11.89 -1.35
N GLY A 17 -2.49 13.00 -1.58
CA GLY A 17 -1.70 13.23 -2.79
C GLY A 17 -0.45 12.35 -2.76
N ARG A 18 -0.31 11.44 -3.72
CA ARG A 18 0.83 10.50 -3.75
C ARG A 18 2.18 11.20 -3.86
N HIS A 19 2.22 12.40 -4.42
CA HIS A 19 3.43 13.22 -4.50
C HIS A 19 3.88 13.78 -3.15
N SER A 20 3.02 13.78 -2.13
CA SER A 20 3.28 14.41 -0.83
C SER A 20 4.17 13.55 0.08
N ILE A 21 5.22 12.95 -0.48
CA ILE A 21 6.17 12.12 0.28
C ILE A 21 6.77 12.94 1.43
N CYS A 22 6.71 12.41 2.66
CA CYS A 22 7.26 13.04 3.87
C CYS A 22 8.33 12.21 4.60
N GLN A 23 8.50 10.93 4.23
CA GLN A 23 9.62 10.10 4.63
C GLN A 23 9.93 9.09 3.53
N ILE A 24 11.20 8.74 3.37
CA ILE A 24 11.69 7.69 2.49
C ILE A 24 12.60 6.78 3.31
N GLY A 25 12.34 5.48 3.27
CA GLY A 25 13.22 4.44 3.81
C GLY A 25 13.74 3.55 2.69
N ILE A 26 15.04 3.31 2.65
CA ILE A 26 15.70 2.45 1.66
C ILE A 26 16.60 1.44 2.38
N VAL A 27 16.40 0.16 2.08
CA VAL A 27 17.22 -0.93 2.61
C VAL A 27 17.79 -1.74 1.44
N GLY A 28 19.07 -2.07 1.50
CA GLY A 28 19.74 -2.91 0.50
C GLY A 28 20.14 -4.26 1.09
N TYR A 29 19.94 -5.31 0.31
CA TYR A 29 20.28 -6.69 0.67
C TYR A 29 21.32 -7.26 -0.29
N ARG A 30 22.29 -8.00 0.28
CA ARG A 30 23.25 -8.81 -0.45
C ARG A 30 23.42 -10.16 0.21
N ASP A 31 23.36 -11.24 -0.59
CA ASP A 31 23.47 -12.61 -0.09
C ASP A 31 22.51 -12.88 1.08
N GLY A 32 21.33 -12.24 1.04
CA GLY A 32 20.32 -12.31 2.08
C GLY A 32 20.64 -11.52 3.36
N VAL A 33 21.68 -10.71 3.38
CA VAL A 33 22.09 -9.89 4.53
C VAL A 33 21.89 -8.41 4.20
N GLU A 34 21.36 -7.66 5.16
CA GLU A 34 21.25 -6.19 5.06
C GLU A 34 22.65 -5.58 4.93
N CYS A 35 22.86 -4.78 3.89
CA CYS A 35 24.15 -4.12 3.61
C CYS A 35 24.02 -2.60 3.42
N LEU A 36 22.79 -2.09 3.39
CA LEU A 36 22.45 -0.67 3.30
C LEU A 36 21.18 -0.43 4.10
N ALA A 37 21.13 0.60 4.91
CA ALA A 37 19.92 1.09 5.56
C ALA A 37 20.01 2.61 5.66
N GLU A 38 19.14 3.30 4.95
CA GLU A 38 19.12 4.77 4.88
C GLU A 38 17.67 5.26 4.97
N GLU A 39 17.47 6.33 5.72
CA GLU A 39 16.18 7.02 5.78
C GLU A 39 16.37 8.53 5.69
N THR A 40 15.36 9.21 5.23
CA THR A 40 15.32 10.66 5.25
C THR A 40 13.90 11.17 5.39
N LEU A 41 13.74 12.26 6.15
CA LEU A 41 12.53 13.06 6.12
C LEU A 41 12.54 13.93 4.85
N VAL A 42 11.35 14.19 4.34
CA VAL A 42 11.14 14.99 3.13
C VAL A 42 10.16 16.11 3.46
N ASP A 43 10.47 17.34 3.09
CA ASP A 43 9.47 18.41 3.08
C ASP A 43 8.56 18.21 1.84
N PRO A 44 7.30 17.79 2.02
CA PRO A 44 6.40 17.54 0.90
C PRO A 44 6.00 18.82 0.17
N GLN A 45 6.28 19.99 0.72
CA GLN A 45 5.80 21.29 0.26
C GLN A 45 4.27 21.29 0.05
N ASP A 46 3.57 20.65 0.98
CA ASP A 46 2.13 20.41 0.93
C ASP A 46 1.55 20.33 2.35
N GLU A 47 0.22 20.38 2.45
CA GLU A 47 -0.47 20.28 3.73
C GLU A 47 -0.44 18.85 4.28
N PHE A 48 -0.32 18.74 5.60
CA PHE A 48 -0.44 17.47 6.30
C PHE A 48 -1.88 17.22 6.74
N GLU A 49 -2.45 16.09 6.34
CA GLU A 49 -3.74 15.66 6.87
C GLU A 49 -3.58 15.06 8.27
N PRO A 50 -4.44 15.45 9.25
CA PRO A 50 -4.37 14.92 10.61
C PRO A 50 -4.37 13.39 10.68
N PHE A 51 -5.05 12.77 9.75
CA PHE A 51 -5.10 11.32 9.62
C PHE A 51 -3.73 10.71 9.32
N ASN A 52 -2.98 11.26 8.35
CA ASN A 52 -1.66 10.78 8.00
C ASN A 52 -0.69 10.98 9.17
N ILE A 53 -0.75 12.14 9.84
CA ILE A 53 0.03 12.39 11.06
C ILE A 53 -0.26 11.35 12.14
N ALA A 54 -1.52 11.04 12.39
CA ALA A 54 -1.90 10.03 13.37
C ALA A 54 -1.45 8.62 12.98
N PHE A 55 -1.26 8.37 11.67
CA PHE A 55 -0.90 7.07 11.12
C PHE A 55 0.59 6.76 11.28
N HIS A 56 1.47 7.67 10.81
CA HIS A 56 2.93 7.47 10.82
C HIS A 56 3.67 8.38 11.81
N GLY A 57 2.98 9.32 12.47
CA GLY A 57 3.56 10.19 13.50
C GLY A 57 4.45 11.33 12.95
N ILE A 58 4.50 11.53 11.62
CA ILE A 58 5.28 12.60 11.02
C ILE A 58 4.39 13.83 10.89
N SER A 59 4.82 14.94 11.49
CA SER A 59 4.11 16.21 11.48
C SER A 59 4.87 17.27 10.66
N PRO A 60 4.22 18.39 10.30
CA PRO A 60 4.90 19.51 9.63
C PRO A 60 6.13 20.01 10.39
N GLN A 61 6.11 19.91 11.72
CA GLN A 61 7.23 20.31 12.56
C GLN A 61 8.45 19.39 12.39
N ARG A 62 8.21 18.08 12.20
CA ARG A 62 9.30 17.11 12.01
C ARG A 62 10.03 17.28 10.69
N VAL A 63 9.34 17.69 9.63
CA VAL A 63 9.94 17.86 8.30
C VAL A 63 10.47 19.28 8.06
N ARG A 64 10.35 20.16 9.06
CA ARG A 64 10.82 21.54 8.92
C ARG A 64 12.33 21.58 8.69
N GLY A 65 12.74 22.14 7.54
CA GLY A 65 14.15 22.22 7.13
C GLY A 65 14.67 20.93 6.46
N ALA A 66 13.84 19.92 6.31
CA ALA A 66 14.17 18.78 5.45
C ALA A 66 14.19 19.22 3.97
N PRO A 67 15.00 18.55 3.13
CA PRO A 67 14.98 18.80 1.69
C PRO A 67 13.64 18.37 1.08
N CYS A 68 13.24 19.00 -0.02
CA CYS A 68 12.08 18.51 -0.79
C CYS A 68 12.48 17.31 -1.66
N PHE A 69 11.47 16.61 -2.23
CA PHE A 69 11.75 15.46 -3.10
C PHE A 69 12.59 15.85 -4.33
N GLY A 70 12.39 17.05 -4.88
CA GLY A 70 13.19 17.55 -6.01
C GLY A 70 14.69 17.62 -5.70
N ASP A 71 15.06 17.98 -4.46
CA ASP A 71 16.44 18.02 -3.99
C ASP A 71 17.00 16.61 -3.73
N LEU A 72 16.13 15.68 -3.29
CA LEU A 72 16.49 14.31 -2.97
C LEU A 72 16.47 13.36 -4.19
N HIS A 73 15.92 13.81 -5.31
CA HIS A 73 15.73 12.93 -6.49
C HIS A 73 17.00 12.18 -6.87
N ASP A 74 18.14 12.88 -7.00
CA ASP A 74 19.38 12.25 -7.43
C ASP A 74 19.95 11.30 -6.36
N TRP A 75 19.69 11.60 -5.09
CA TRP A 75 20.01 10.70 -3.99
C TRP A 75 19.17 9.40 -4.09
N VAL A 76 17.85 9.49 -4.29
CA VAL A 76 16.98 8.32 -4.48
C VAL A 76 17.39 7.56 -5.74
N ALA A 77 17.55 8.27 -6.87
CA ALA A 77 17.93 7.66 -8.15
C ALA A 77 19.23 6.87 -8.04
N SER A 78 20.25 7.39 -7.37
CA SER A 78 21.53 6.69 -7.19
C SER A 78 21.42 5.36 -6.42
N ARG A 79 20.35 5.16 -5.64
CA ARG A 79 20.05 3.91 -4.91
C ARG A 79 19.21 2.94 -5.70
N LEU A 80 18.29 3.45 -6.52
CA LEU A 80 17.27 2.63 -7.18
C LEU A 80 17.57 2.37 -8.65
N ASP A 81 18.21 3.31 -9.35
CA ASP A 81 18.36 3.26 -10.80
C ASP A 81 19.09 2.00 -11.26
N ALA A 82 18.57 1.39 -12.34
CA ALA A 82 19.02 0.12 -12.92
C ALA A 82 18.99 -1.10 -11.96
N ARG A 83 18.43 -0.97 -10.74
CA ARG A 83 18.36 -2.05 -9.74
C ARG A 83 17.01 -2.72 -9.69
N ILE A 84 16.97 -3.92 -9.11
CA ILE A 84 15.72 -4.52 -8.65
C ILE A 84 15.31 -3.79 -7.38
N THR A 85 14.15 -3.13 -7.44
CA THR A 85 13.58 -2.36 -6.34
C THR A 85 12.29 -3.02 -5.88
N VAL A 86 12.28 -3.44 -4.63
CA VAL A 86 11.15 -4.08 -3.97
C VAL A 86 10.31 -3.03 -3.24
N ALA A 87 9.00 -3.16 -3.30
CA ALA A 87 8.06 -2.45 -2.44
C ALA A 87 6.97 -3.41 -1.94
N HIS A 88 6.31 -3.08 -0.83
CA HIS A 88 5.21 -3.92 -0.32
C HIS A 88 3.86 -3.46 -0.86
N SER A 89 3.77 -3.25 -2.12
CA SER A 89 2.61 -2.97 -3.00
C SER A 89 3.00 -2.05 -4.16
N GLY A 90 2.04 -1.62 -4.97
CA GLY A 90 2.27 -0.60 -6.01
C GLY A 90 2.20 0.84 -5.51
N PHE A 91 2.02 1.08 -4.19
CA PHE A 91 1.86 2.42 -3.64
C PHE A 91 3.13 3.26 -3.82
N ASP A 92 4.27 2.75 -3.35
CA ASP A 92 5.55 3.44 -3.33
C ASP A 92 6.03 3.81 -4.73
N ARG A 93 5.90 2.88 -5.68
CA ARG A 93 6.16 3.15 -7.10
C ARG A 93 5.32 4.33 -7.61
N SER A 94 4.03 4.35 -7.26
CA SER A 94 3.11 5.40 -7.70
C SER A 94 3.42 6.74 -7.01
N ALA A 95 3.84 6.69 -5.74
CA ALA A 95 4.23 7.89 -4.99
C ALA A 95 5.50 8.51 -5.56
N LEU A 96 6.54 7.70 -5.82
CA LEU A 96 7.78 8.19 -6.45
C LEU A 96 7.51 8.80 -7.83
N ARG A 97 6.71 8.14 -8.66
CA ARG A 97 6.35 8.68 -9.96
C ARG A 97 5.64 10.03 -9.85
N ALA A 98 4.62 10.11 -8.97
CA ALA A 98 3.89 11.35 -8.75
C ALA A 98 4.80 12.47 -8.20
N ALA A 99 5.78 12.13 -7.35
CA ALA A 99 6.75 13.09 -6.84
C ALA A 99 7.72 13.54 -7.95
N CYS A 100 8.20 12.65 -8.83
CA CYS A 100 8.97 13.01 -10.00
C CYS A 100 8.19 13.99 -10.90
N ASP A 101 6.94 13.66 -11.22
CA ASP A 101 6.06 14.51 -12.05
C ASP A 101 5.86 15.90 -11.41
N ARG A 102 5.61 15.93 -10.09
CA ARG A 102 5.39 17.18 -9.32
C ARG A 102 6.59 18.12 -9.37
N HIS A 103 7.81 17.56 -9.31
CA HIS A 103 9.06 18.33 -9.27
C HIS A 103 9.76 18.44 -10.62
N GLY A 104 9.10 18.01 -11.72
CA GLY A 104 9.69 18.06 -13.06
C GLY A 104 10.97 17.23 -13.19
N ARG A 105 11.10 16.14 -12.42
CA ARG A 105 12.25 15.25 -12.44
C ARG A 105 11.96 14.02 -13.29
N PRO A 106 12.97 13.40 -13.95
CA PRO A 106 12.75 12.17 -14.70
C PRO A 106 12.30 11.01 -13.81
N GLU A 107 11.49 10.09 -14.36
CA GLU A 107 11.14 8.84 -13.66
C GLU A 107 12.41 8.01 -13.42
N ILE A 108 12.52 7.39 -12.25
CA ILE A 108 13.66 6.58 -11.85
C ILE A 108 13.55 5.20 -12.51
N GLY A 109 14.57 4.83 -13.30
CA GLY A 109 14.60 3.64 -14.13
C GLY A 109 14.97 2.36 -13.38
N CYS A 110 14.13 1.87 -12.47
CA CYS A 110 14.36 0.64 -11.71
C CYS A 110 13.43 -0.52 -12.13
N ARG A 111 13.79 -1.75 -11.79
CA ARG A 111 13.01 -2.97 -12.06
C ARG A 111 12.16 -3.30 -10.83
N TRP A 112 10.87 -3.00 -10.88
CA TRP A 112 9.96 -3.14 -9.73
C TRP A 112 9.56 -4.58 -9.44
N MET A 113 9.65 -4.96 -8.16
CA MET A 113 9.17 -6.21 -7.60
C MET A 113 8.18 -5.93 -6.46
N ASP A 114 7.07 -6.64 -6.44
CA ASP A 114 6.07 -6.57 -5.37
C ASP A 114 6.26 -7.73 -4.40
N SER A 115 6.63 -7.43 -3.16
CA SER A 115 6.85 -8.44 -2.10
C SER A 115 5.57 -9.19 -1.72
N ILE A 116 4.37 -8.61 -1.93
CA ILE A 116 3.10 -9.35 -1.80
C ILE A 116 3.02 -10.48 -2.83
N SER A 117 3.44 -10.20 -4.06
CA SER A 117 3.47 -11.21 -5.13
C SER A 117 4.49 -12.31 -4.84
N VAL A 118 5.65 -11.94 -4.29
CA VAL A 118 6.64 -12.89 -3.80
C VAL A 118 6.05 -13.77 -2.70
N ALA A 119 5.45 -13.17 -1.67
CA ALA A 119 4.87 -13.91 -0.56
C ALA A 119 3.71 -14.83 -0.99
N ARG A 120 2.86 -14.39 -1.92
CA ARG A 120 1.79 -15.24 -2.48
C ARG A 120 2.31 -16.46 -3.20
N ARG A 121 3.46 -16.36 -3.83
CA ARG A 121 4.11 -17.46 -4.52
C ARG A 121 4.82 -18.38 -3.54
N ALA A 122 5.55 -17.84 -2.56
CA ALA A 122 6.28 -18.62 -1.57
C ALA A 122 5.34 -19.36 -0.62
N TRP A 123 4.29 -18.71 -0.14
CA TRP A 123 3.36 -19.24 0.84
C TRP A 123 1.90 -19.10 0.37
N PRO A 124 1.45 -19.92 -0.61
CA PRO A 124 0.10 -19.82 -1.15
C PRO A 124 -0.94 -20.19 -0.11
N GLY A 125 -2.11 -19.54 -0.18
CA GLY A 125 -3.25 -19.87 0.68
C GLY A 125 -3.25 -19.18 2.05
N LEU A 126 -2.34 -18.27 2.35
CA LEU A 126 -2.40 -17.49 3.58
C LEU A 126 -3.67 -16.62 3.63
N PRO A 127 -4.24 -16.40 4.81
CA PRO A 127 -5.45 -15.61 4.99
C PRO A 127 -5.22 -14.13 4.66
N SER A 128 -3.97 -13.65 4.77
CA SER A 128 -3.57 -12.28 4.46
C SER A 128 -2.08 -12.21 4.11
N TYR A 129 -1.75 -11.28 3.21
CA TYR A 129 -0.38 -10.97 2.81
C TYR A 129 0.01 -9.54 3.19
N LYS A 130 -0.63 -8.97 4.21
CA LYS A 130 -0.24 -7.69 4.78
C LYS A 130 1.13 -7.80 5.44
N LEU A 131 1.89 -6.69 5.40
CA LEU A 131 3.22 -6.63 5.97
C LEU A 131 3.24 -7.08 7.44
N GLY A 132 2.39 -6.51 8.29
CA GLY A 132 2.32 -6.88 9.71
C GLY A 132 1.86 -8.33 9.96
N VAL A 133 1.07 -8.94 9.07
CA VAL A 133 0.68 -10.35 9.20
C VAL A 133 1.85 -11.26 8.85
N LEU A 134 2.58 -10.95 7.77
CA LEU A 134 3.77 -11.70 7.38
C LEU A 134 4.90 -11.52 8.40
N ALA A 135 5.11 -10.30 8.91
CA ALA A 135 6.07 -10.04 9.96
C ALA A 135 5.79 -10.90 11.20
N LYS A 136 4.54 -10.92 11.66
CA LYS A 136 4.14 -11.77 12.79
C LYS A 136 4.36 -13.28 12.52
N MET A 137 4.08 -13.72 11.30
CA MET A 137 4.29 -15.13 10.90
C MET A 137 5.77 -15.54 10.96
N PHE A 138 6.66 -14.61 10.64
CA PHE A 138 8.11 -14.84 10.61
C PHE A 138 8.85 -14.33 11.85
N ASP A 139 8.10 -13.91 12.89
CA ASP A 139 8.65 -13.34 14.14
C ASP A 139 9.57 -12.14 13.90
N ILE A 140 9.24 -11.32 12.90
CA ILE A 140 9.94 -10.08 12.62
C ILE A 140 9.32 -8.98 13.48
N GLN A 141 10.14 -8.44 14.41
CA GLN A 141 9.73 -7.30 15.24
C GLN A 141 10.05 -6.01 14.50
N PHE A 142 9.06 -5.11 14.34
CA PHE A 142 9.25 -3.82 13.68
C PHE A 142 8.21 -2.79 14.17
N ARG A 143 8.54 -1.54 13.99
CA ARG A 143 7.60 -0.43 14.23
C ARG A 143 6.89 -0.11 12.91
N HIS A 144 5.63 -0.52 12.83
CA HIS A 144 4.79 -0.30 11.64
C HIS A 144 4.57 1.21 11.39
N HIS A 145 4.52 1.60 10.11
CA HIS A 145 4.41 2.99 9.64
C HIS A 145 5.66 3.84 9.94
N ASP A 146 6.80 3.22 9.89
CA ASP A 146 8.10 3.82 9.80
C ASP A 146 8.74 3.31 8.51
N ALA A 147 8.98 4.21 7.55
CA ALA A 147 9.36 3.81 6.19
C ALA A 147 10.62 2.91 6.15
N LEU A 148 11.60 3.12 7.03
CA LEU A 148 12.79 2.28 7.07
C LEU A 148 12.46 0.87 7.61
N GLU A 149 11.65 0.79 8.66
CA GLU A 149 11.25 -0.48 9.27
C GLU A 149 10.31 -1.28 8.34
N ASP A 150 9.40 -0.61 7.64
CA ASP A 150 8.50 -1.24 6.67
C ASP A 150 9.30 -1.74 5.45
N ALA A 151 10.25 -0.96 4.93
CA ALA A 151 11.17 -1.41 3.88
C ALA A 151 12.02 -2.61 4.33
N ARG A 152 12.59 -2.56 5.54
CA ARG A 152 13.36 -3.68 6.11
C ARG A 152 12.53 -4.94 6.18
N THR A 153 11.31 -4.84 6.71
CA THR A 153 10.38 -5.96 6.84
C THR A 153 10.01 -6.57 5.49
N ALA A 154 9.71 -5.72 4.50
CA ALA A 154 9.41 -6.17 3.14
C ALA A 154 10.60 -6.91 2.50
N GLY A 155 11.82 -6.45 2.76
CA GLY A 155 13.05 -7.09 2.30
C GLY A 155 13.28 -8.46 2.95
N LEU A 156 13.11 -8.56 4.27
CA LEU A 156 13.24 -9.82 5.00
C LEU A 156 12.24 -10.89 4.51
N ILE A 157 11.03 -10.48 4.12
CA ILE A 157 10.05 -11.39 3.50
C ILE A 157 10.58 -11.96 2.18
N VAL A 158 11.21 -11.14 1.34
CA VAL A 158 11.81 -11.59 0.07
C VAL A 158 13.00 -12.50 0.34
N VAL A 159 13.91 -12.12 1.25
CA VAL A 159 15.04 -12.95 1.66
C VAL A 159 14.57 -14.32 2.17
N ARG A 160 13.54 -14.32 3.03
CA ARG A 160 12.98 -15.58 3.56
C ARG A 160 12.41 -16.47 2.46
N ALA A 161 11.71 -15.88 1.48
CA ALA A 161 11.20 -16.61 0.33
C ALA A 161 12.33 -17.27 -0.47
N MET A 162 13.40 -16.53 -0.73
CA MET A 162 14.59 -17.04 -1.43
C MET A 162 15.29 -18.15 -0.63
N GLN A 163 15.42 -18.01 0.68
CA GLN A 163 16.04 -19.01 1.56
C GLN A 163 15.24 -20.32 1.60
N GLU A 164 13.90 -20.25 1.69
CA GLU A 164 13.05 -21.44 1.81
C GLU A 164 12.81 -22.14 0.47
N HIS A 165 12.74 -21.40 -0.63
CA HIS A 165 12.36 -21.94 -1.93
C HIS A 165 13.48 -21.90 -2.98
N GLY A 166 14.64 -21.36 -2.62
CA GLY A 166 15.77 -21.18 -3.52
C GLY A 166 15.56 -20.11 -4.59
N GLY A 167 16.50 -20.02 -5.50
CA GLY A 167 16.48 -19.07 -6.62
C GLY A 167 17.12 -17.71 -6.30
N THR A 168 17.51 -17.02 -7.34
CA THR A 168 18.07 -15.68 -7.30
C THR A 168 16.95 -14.63 -7.33
N ILE A 169 17.28 -13.40 -6.95
CA ILE A 169 16.32 -12.29 -6.99
C ILE A 169 15.82 -12.03 -8.42
N ASP A 170 16.66 -12.22 -9.43
CA ASP A 170 16.29 -12.11 -10.85
C ASP A 170 15.29 -13.19 -11.28
N GLU A 171 15.44 -14.41 -10.80
CA GLU A 171 14.49 -15.50 -11.08
C GLU A 171 13.14 -15.20 -10.38
N TRP A 172 13.16 -14.65 -9.18
CA TRP A 172 11.96 -14.24 -8.47
C TRP A 172 11.25 -13.07 -9.16
N LEU A 173 11.99 -12.11 -9.70
CA LEU A 173 11.44 -11.00 -10.48
C LEU A 173 10.81 -11.47 -11.80
N ASN A 174 11.51 -12.33 -12.54
CA ASN A 174 11.11 -12.73 -13.88
C ASN A 174 10.09 -13.86 -13.91
N HIS A 175 9.80 -14.47 -12.76
CA HIS A 175 8.81 -15.51 -12.68
C HIS A 175 7.40 -14.91 -12.83
N ARG A 176 6.93 -14.94 -14.07
CA ARG A 176 5.54 -14.57 -14.37
C ARG A 176 4.62 -15.50 -13.57
N PRO A 177 3.69 -14.99 -12.76
CA PRO A 177 2.70 -15.85 -12.13
C PRO A 177 2.03 -16.66 -13.24
N PRO A 178 1.72 -17.96 -13.02
CA PRO A 178 1.01 -18.75 -14.01
C PRO A 178 -0.21 -17.93 -14.48
N PRO A 179 -0.53 -17.92 -15.77
CA PRO A 179 -1.64 -17.15 -16.30
C PRO A 179 -2.85 -17.43 -15.41
N SER A 180 -3.44 -16.38 -14.88
CA SER A 180 -4.61 -16.52 -14.00
C SER A 180 -5.64 -17.39 -14.72
N ARG A 181 -6.03 -18.50 -14.09
CA ARG A 181 -7.02 -19.45 -14.64
C ARG A 181 -8.17 -18.67 -15.27
N PRO A 182 -8.70 -19.10 -16.45
CA PRO A 182 -9.83 -18.46 -17.10
C PRO A 182 -10.97 -18.17 -16.11
N ALA A 183 -11.69 -17.08 -16.30
CA ALA A 183 -12.74 -16.63 -15.38
C ALA A 183 -13.77 -17.72 -15.02
N ALA A 184 -14.02 -18.67 -15.92
CA ALA A 184 -14.90 -19.82 -15.70
C ALA A 184 -14.36 -20.80 -14.63
N ALA A 185 -13.02 -20.96 -14.50
CA ALA A 185 -12.43 -21.82 -13.47
C ALA A 185 -12.36 -21.15 -12.08
N ARG A 186 -12.51 -19.81 -12.03
CA ARG A 186 -12.54 -19.04 -10.77
C ARG A 186 -13.86 -19.14 -10.03
N ALA A 187 -14.92 -19.63 -10.67
CA ALA A 187 -16.25 -19.72 -10.06
C ALA A 187 -16.35 -20.87 -9.04
N PHE A 188 -15.56 -21.93 -9.17
CA PHE A 188 -15.63 -23.12 -8.32
C PHE A 188 -14.65 -23.13 -7.14
N ASP A 189 -13.50 -22.42 -7.23
CA ASP A 189 -12.47 -22.38 -6.17
C ASP A 189 -12.51 -21.12 -5.30
N ARG A 190 -13.55 -20.30 -5.43
CA ARG A 190 -13.73 -19.15 -4.58
C ARG A 190 -14.38 -19.56 -3.27
N ALA A 191 -13.57 -20.09 -2.36
CA ALA A 191 -13.88 -19.89 -0.96
C ALA A 191 -14.05 -18.37 -0.78
N PRO A 192 -15.14 -17.89 -0.18
CA PRO A 192 -15.32 -16.46 0.05
C PRO A 192 -14.10 -15.99 0.84
N SER A 193 -13.37 -14.99 0.29
CA SER A 193 -12.29 -14.35 1.03
C SER A 193 -12.83 -14.04 2.42
N PRO A 194 -12.13 -14.43 3.49
CA PRO A 194 -12.67 -14.30 4.83
C PRO A 194 -13.06 -12.83 5.02
N ARG A 195 -14.32 -12.60 5.41
CA ARG A 195 -14.75 -11.28 5.85
C ARG A 195 -13.79 -10.89 6.96
N ARG A 196 -13.09 -9.82 6.80
CA ARG A 196 -12.37 -9.23 7.91
C ARG A 196 -13.42 -8.64 8.83
N LEU A 197 -13.69 -9.34 9.92
CA LEU A 197 -14.60 -8.90 10.95
C LEU A 197 -13.97 -7.75 11.73
N ALA A 198 -14.80 -6.89 12.30
CA ALA A 198 -14.34 -5.87 13.23
C ALA A 198 -13.57 -6.52 14.39
N VAL A 199 -12.48 -5.89 14.78
CA VAL A 199 -11.63 -6.38 15.89
C VAL A 199 -12.05 -5.75 17.21
N CYS A 200 -12.76 -4.61 17.18
CA CYS A 200 -13.23 -3.84 18.33
C CYS A 200 -14.50 -3.08 17.99
N GLU A 201 -15.14 -2.51 18.99
CA GLU A 201 -16.18 -1.51 18.79
C GLU A 201 -15.55 -0.15 18.50
N GLY A 202 -16.20 0.63 17.64
CA GLY A 202 -15.70 1.94 17.23
C GLY A 202 -16.65 2.67 16.28
N PRO A 203 -16.23 3.84 15.76
CA PRO A 203 -17.08 4.71 14.92
C PRO A 203 -17.66 4.05 13.67
N LEU A 204 -17.05 2.97 13.20
CA LEU A 204 -17.52 2.21 12.04
C LEU A 204 -18.21 0.88 12.43
N SER A 205 -18.59 0.70 13.70
CA SER A 205 -19.31 -0.50 14.14
C SER A 205 -20.60 -0.69 13.33
N GLY A 206 -20.83 -1.92 12.88
CA GLY A 206 -21.98 -2.27 12.02
C GLY A 206 -21.78 -1.95 10.54
N HIS A 207 -20.72 -1.23 10.15
CA HIS A 207 -20.42 -0.97 8.74
C HIS A 207 -19.59 -2.07 8.08
N VAL A 208 -19.97 -2.39 6.84
CA VAL A 208 -19.17 -3.22 5.92
C VAL A 208 -18.71 -2.32 4.78
N VAL A 209 -17.42 -2.09 4.73
CA VAL A 209 -16.78 -1.14 3.80
C VAL A 209 -16.15 -1.88 2.63
N SER A 210 -16.42 -1.42 1.41
CA SER A 210 -15.68 -1.82 0.21
C SER A 210 -14.97 -0.61 -0.37
N MET A 211 -13.83 -0.82 -1.05
CA MET A 211 -13.00 0.26 -1.57
C MET A 211 -12.73 0.09 -3.05
N THR A 212 -12.67 1.20 -3.81
CA THR A 212 -12.33 1.24 -5.23
C THR A 212 -11.55 2.52 -5.55
N GLY A 213 -10.83 2.55 -6.67
CA GLY A 213 -9.96 3.68 -7.02
C GLY A 213 -8.65 3.69 -6.23
N ASP A 214 -7.87 4.75 -6.43
CA ASP A 214 -6.59 4.94 -5.74
C ASP A 214 -6.83 5.71 -4.44
N LEU A 215 -6.34 5.14 -3.34
CA LEU A 215 -6.41 5.73 -2.01
C LEU A 215 -5.09 6.45 -1.70
N SER A 216 -5.10 7.35 -0.75
CA SER A 216 -3.90 8.08 -0.29
C SER A 216 -2.89 7.21 0.46
N ILE A 217 -3.34 6.07 0.99
CA ILE A 217 -2.51 5.04 1.61
C ILE A 217 -2.81 3.68 0.96
N SER A 218 -2.00 2.68 1.24
CA SER A 218 -2.24 1.34 0.71
C SER A 218 -3.62 0.81 1.12
N ARG A 219 -4.25 -0.01 0.26
CA ARG A 219 -5.56 -0.60 0.59
C ARG A 219 -5.54 -1.47 1.83
N ASP A 220 -4.40 -2.10 2.10
CA ASP A 220 -4.24 -2.92 3.29
C ASP A 220 -4.15 -2.05 4.53
N ALA A 221 -3.40 -0.95 4.49
CA ALA A 221 -3.35 0.03 5.56
C ALA A 221 -4.72 0.65 5.83
N MET A 222 -5.46 1.07 4.79
CA MET A 222 -6.83 1.57 4.96
C MET A 222 -7.76 0.50 5.57
N ALA A 223 -7.59 -0.75 5.19
CA ALA A 223 -8.39 -1.85 5.74
C ALA A 223 -8.09 -2.07 7.24
N ASP A 224 -6.84 -1.90 7.67
CA ASP A 224 -6.48 -2.01 9.08
C ASP A 224 -7.11 -0.89 9.92
N LEU A 225 -7.12 0.34 9.39
CA LEU A 225 -7.75 1.47 10.05
C LEU A 225 -9.27 1.31 10.16
N ILE A 226 -9.92 0.81 9.10
CA ILE A 226 -11.35 0.51 9.14
C ILE A 226 -11.65 -0.54 10.21
N GLN A 227 -10.81 -1.58 10.34
CA GLN A 227 -10.98 -2.61 11.37
C GLN A 227 -10.72 -2.04 12.78
N ALA A 228 -9.70 -1.23 12.96
CA ALA A 228 -9.42 -0.55 14.23
C ALA A 228 -10.54 0.41 14.62
N ALA A 229 -11.26 0.99 13.66
CA ALA A 229 -12.45 1.81 13.87
C ALA A 229 -13.75 0.98 14.04
N GLY A 230 -13.67 -0.33 14.17
CA GLY A 230 -14.83 -1.21 14.39
C GLY A 230 -15.57 -1.63 13.12
N GLY A 231 -15.08 -1.27 11.92
CA GLY A 231 -15.69 -1.63 10.65
C GLY A 231 -15.20 -2.98 10.11
N ALA A 232 -16.02 -3.62 9.28
CA ALA A 232 -15.62 -4.81 8.52
C ALA A 232 -15.26 -4.42 7.09
N VAL A 233 -14.25 -5.08 6.50
CA VAL A 233 -13.82 -4.81 5.13
C VAL A 233 -14.23 -5.94 4.18
N SER A 234 -14.75 -5.57 3.02
CA SER A 234 -15.10 -6.50 1.94
C SER A 234 -14.37 -6.16 0.65
N VAL A 235 -13.77 -7.14 0.02
CA VAL A 235 -13.06 -6.98 -1.27
C VAL A 235 -14.00 -6.55 -2.40
N THR A 236 -15.28 -6.92 -2.33
CA THR A 236 -16.30 -6.59 -3.35
C THR A 236 -17.57 -6.07 -2.72
N VAL A 237 -18.40 -5.35 -3.50
CA VAL A 237 -19.74 -4.94 -3.07
C VAL A 237 -20.64 -6.17 -2.96
N THR A 238 -21.21 -6.38 -1.78
CA THR A 238 -22.12 -7.48 -1.43
C THR A 238 -23.43 -6.93 -0.86
N ARG A 239 -24.44 -7.78 -0.62
CA ARG A 239 -25.70 -7.37 0.05
C ARG A 239 -25.50 -6.81 1.47
N LYS A 240 -24.33 -7.03 2.07
CA LYS A 240 -23.99 -6.53 3.42
C LYS A 240 -23.12 -5.28 3.38
N THR A 241 -22.70 -4.83 2.19
CA THR A 241 -21.88 -3.62 2.07
C THR A 241 -22.76 -2.39 2.36
N THR A 242 -22.32 -1.58 3.30
CA THR A 242 -23.01 -0.35 3.72
C THR A 242 -22.29 0.90 3.26
N LEU A 243 -20.98 0.79 3.01
CA LEU A 243 -20.15 1.89 2.50
C LEU A 243 -19.31 1.43 1.31
N LEU A 244 -19.34 2.19 0.23
CA LEU A 244 -18.34 2.09 -0.85
C LEU A 244 -17.47 3.33 -0.82
N VAL A 245 -16.19 3.16 -0.55
CA VAL A 245 -15.21 4.23 -0.58
C VAL A 245 -14.60 4.31 -1.98
N VAL A 246 -14.67 5.50 -2.56
CA VAL A 246 -14.13 5.80 -3.89
C VAL A 246 -12.92 6.70 -3.71
N GLY A 247 -11.74 6.18 -4.03
CA GLY A 247 -10.51 6.95 -4.13
C GLY A 247 -10.46 7.74 -5.44
N VAL A 248 -9.40 8.49 -5.61
CA VAL A 248 -9.17 9.29 -6.82
C VAL A 248 -8.80 8.36 -7.98
N HIS A 249 -9.36 8.63 -9.15
CA HIS A 249 -8.93 8.00 -10.40
C HIS A 249 -7.99 8.97 -11.12
N GLU A 250 -6.73 9.04 -10.72
CA GLU A 250 -5.71 9.80 -11.43
C GLU A 250 -4.86 8.88 -12.31
N GLY A 251 -4.86 9.16 -13.59
CA GLY A 251 -3.93 8.60 -14.57
C GLY A 251 -4.38 7.31 -15.24
N TRP A 252 -4.17 7.21 -16.51
CA TRP A 252 -4.39 6.16 -17.52
C TRP A 252 -5.44 6.54 -18.58
N GLY A 253 -5.51 7.81 -18.99
CA GLY A 253 -6.34 8.20 -20.18
C GLY A 253 -7.84 7.89 -20.05
N LEU A 254 -8.33 7.61 -18.86
CA LEU A 254 -9.75 7.37 -18.61
C LEU A 254 -10.49 8.69 -18.47
N PRO A 255 -11.70 8.83 -19.06
CA PRO A 255 -12.52 10.01 -18.88
C PRO A 255 -12.77 10.31 -17.41
N ARG A 256 -12.84 11.58 -17.01
CA ARG A 256 -13.16 12.02 -15.63
C ARG A 256 -14.43 11.40 -15.04
N ASN A 257 -15.30 10.82 -15.88
CA ASN A 257 -16.55 10.15 -15.51
C ASN A 257 -16.44 8.62 -15.48
N HIS A 258 -15.23 8.04 -15.51
CA HIS A 258 -15.10 6.59 -15.50
C HIS A 258 -15.54 6.02 -14.16
N ARG A 259 -16.61 5.22 -14.17
CA ARG A 259 -17.11 4.50 -12.99
C ARG A 259 -16.50 3.12 -12.91
N SER A 260 -15.93 2.78 -11.77
CA SER A 260 -15.44 1.40 -11.54
C SER A 260 -16.61 0.41 -11.50
N GLY A 261 -16.36 -0.86 -11.82
CA GLY A 261 -17.37 -1.90 -11.70
C GLY A 261 -17.99 -2.02 -10.29
N LYS A 262 -17.24 -1.62 -9.24
CA LYS A 262 -17.78 -1.57 -7.88
C LYS A 262 -18.72 -0.38 -7.66
N GLN A 263 -18.47 0.76 -8.28
CA GLN A 263 -19.37 1.91 -8.25
C GLN A 263 -20.70 1.58 -8.94
N VAL A 264 -20.64 1.04 -10.15
CA VAL A 264 -21.83 0.62 -10.88
C VAL A 264 -22.66 -0.38 -10.06
N LYS A 265 -21.99 -1.34 -9.42
CA LYS A 265 -22.66 -2.34 -8.58
C LYS A 265 -23.25 -1.74 -7.30
N ALA A 266 -22.60 -0.77 -6.68
CA ALA A 266 -23.11 -0.10 -5.50
C ALA A 266 -24.32 0.79 -5.80
N GLU A 267 -24.26 1.54 -6.90
CA GLU A 267 -25.38 2.37 -7.37
C GLU A 267 -26.61 1.53 -7.74
N ALA A 268 -26.41 0.40 -8.43
CA ALA A 268 -27.50 -0.53 -8.73
C ALA A 268 -28.09 -1.14 -7.45
N ALA A 269 -27.26 -1.48 -6.46
CA ALA A 269 -27.72 -1.98 -5.18
C ALA A 269 -28.51 -0.92 -4.39
N ALA A 270 -28.05 0.32 -4.39
CA ALA A 270 -28.76 1.45 -3.77
C ALA A 270 -30.13 1.69 -4.43
N ALA A 271 -30.20 1.63 -5.75
CA ALA A 271 -31.45 1.78 -6.51
C ALA A 271 -32.47 0.69 -6.19
N THR A 272 -32.04 -0.50 -5.72
CA THR A 272 -32.90 -1.59 -5.28
C THR A 272 -33.18 -1.58 -3.77
N GLY A 273 -32.87 -0.49 -3.08
CA GLY A 273 -33.20 -0.29 -1.66
C GLY A 273 -32.15 -0.80 -0.67
N GLN A 274 -30.97 -1.24 -1.13
CA GLN A 274 -29.89 -1.58 -0.20
C GLN A 274 -29.35 -0.29 0.46
N PRO A 275 -29.17 -0.23 1.79
CA PRO A 275 -28.66 0.95 2.49
C PRO A 275 -27.12 1.05 2.30
N ILE A 276 -26.68 1.25 1.06
CA ILE A 276 -25.28 1.47 0.72
C ILE A 276 -25.05 2.93 0.37
N ARG A 277 -24.04 3.53 1.00
CA ARG A 277 -23.62 4.90 0.72
C ARG A 277 -22.29 4.86 -0.05
N VAL A 278 -22.21 5.64 -1.11
CA VAL A 278 -20.96 5.88 -1.84
C VAL A 278 -20.35 7.16 -1.25
N ILE A 279 -19.16 7.06 -0.74
CA ILE A 279 -18.42 8.15 -0.08
C ILE A 279 -17.01 8.24 -0.64
N ASP A 280 -16.39 9.40 -0.54
CA ASP A 280 -14.97 9.56 -0.81
C ASP A 280 -14.11 9.16 0.41
N GLU A 281 -12.81 9.11 0.21
CA GLU A 281 -11.86 8.78 1.27
C GLU A 281 -11.88 9.80 2.42
N ARG A 282 -12.11 11.09 2.12
CA ARG A 282 -12.21 12.17 3.11
C ARG A 282 -13.40 11.94 4.06
N ALA A 283 -14.55 11.58 3.50
CA ALA A 283 -15.74 11.28 4.29
C ALA A 283 -15.54 10.02 5.15
N LEU A 284 -14.86 8.97 4.63
CA LEU A 284 -14.51 7.81 5.44
C LEU A 284 -13.63 8.20 6.63
N ARG A 285 -12.59 9.00 6.39
CA ARG A 285 -11.68 9.48 7.44
C ARG A 285 -12.40 10.30 8.51
N ALA A 286 -13.30 11.17 8.09
CA ALA A 286 -14.14 11.95 9.02
C ALA A 286 -15.02 11.04 9.90
N LEU A 287 -15.59 9.98 9.33
CA LEU A 287 -16.36 8.97 10.08
C LEU A 287 -15.48 8.24 11.10
N MET A 288 -14.24 7.88 10.76
CA MET A 288 -13.32 7.20 11.67
C MET A 288 -12.84 8.09 12.83
N LEU A 289 -12.80 9.41 12.63
CA LEU A 289 -12.40 10.38 13.64
C LEU A 289 -13.58 10.87 14.51
N SER A 290 -14.82 10.61 14.11
CA SER A 290 -15.96 10.96 14.93
C SER A 290 -15.97 10.07 16.17
N VAL A 291 -15.51 10.63 17.27
CA VAL A 291 -15.67 10.03 18.61
C VAL A 291 -17.16 9.93 18.86
N ALA A 292 -17.65 8.74 19.25
CA ALA A 292 -19.00 8.59 19.74
C ALA A 292 -19.18 9.60 20.90
N ALA A 293 -20.01 10.60 20.66
CA ALA A 293 -20.42 11.55 21.69
C ALA A 293 -21.31 10.84 22.71
#